data_197146d16d4fa071e4381f468e6b1b2c
#
_entry.id   197146d16d4fa071e4381f468e6b1b2c
#
_cell.length_a   1.000
_cell.length_b   1.000
_cell.length_c   1.000
_cell.angle_alpha   90.00
_cell.angle_beta   90.00
_cell.angle_gamma   90.00
#
_symmetry.space_group_name_H-M   'P 1'
#
loop_
_entity.id
_entity.type
_entity.pdbx_description
1 polymer ?
#
loop_
_entity_poly.entity_id
_entity_poly.type
_entity_poly.pdbx_seq_one_letter_code
_entity_poly.pdbx_strand_id
1 'polypeptide(L)'
;MFRKYFKLTQKRMAFFAILMIAIFALQYFLVGSLVSLQQVTTEAGNSNSAVIGILPDTEVIRQKFCFDRRVVLNSFSISFGSFKKNKVGDTLHIQVMDGNNDVVFSEDVDVKDITPNAEFVVNMDHAVVIPKGVTCCIRMTCSSENTPYALIPTVNTTNRTDPNTYMSTLKMQTHAKSMNISYSYSYRQLFPMVVFVLELSLIHI
;
A
#
# COMPACT_ATOMS: atom_id res chain seq x y z
N MET A 1 42.37 2.22 49.69
CA MET A 1 41.04 2.84 49.62
C MET A 1 40.43 2.86 48.22
N PHE A 2 41.14 3.26 47.18
CA PHE A 2 40.69 3.33 45.77
C PHE A 2 40.11 2.01 45.19
N ARG A 3 40.71 0.85 45.49
CA ARG A 3 40.26 -0.45 44.96
C ARG A 3 38.82 -0.85 45.44
N LYS A 4 38.42 -0.39 46.63
CA LYS A 4 37.11 -0.67 47.20
C LYS A 4 36.02 0.19 46.54
N TYR A 5 36.34 1.44 46.21
CA TYR A 5 35.46 2.34 45.50
C TYR A 5 35.25 1.90 44.05
N PHE A 6 36.30 1.46 43.35
CA PHE A 6 36.20 0.99 41.98
C PHE A 6 35.34 -0.27 41.84
N LYS A 7 35.50 -1.23 42.79
CA LYS A 7 34.60 -2.42 42.82
C LYS A 7 33.16 -2.07 43.14
N LEU A 8 32.90 -1.07 43.96
CA LEU A 8 31.52 -0.63 44.26
C LEU A 8 30.86 0.04 43.04
N THR A 9 31.63 0.81 42.26
CA THR A 9 31.15 1.45 41.04
C THR A 9 30.86 0.43 39.94
N GLN A 10 31.75 -0.57 39.78
CA GLN A 10 31.51 -1.67 38.82
C GLN A 10 30.27 -2.50 39.17
N LYS A 11 30.06 -2.79 40.49
CA LYS A 11 28.85 -3.50 40.93
C LYS A 11 27.59 -2.69 40.68
N ARG A 12 27.62 -1.38 40.87
CA ARG A 12 26.48 -0.47 40.60
C ARG A 12 26.21 -0.43 39.07
N MET A 13 27.24 -0.28 38.24
CA MET A 13 27.10 -0.31 36.81
C MET A 13 26.52 -1.65 36.30
N ALA A 14 27.02 -2.77 36.85
CA ALA A 14 26.47 -4.09 36.49
C ALA A 14 25.00 -4.22 36.94
N PHE A 15 24.62 -3.72 38.11
CA PHE A 15 23.25 -3.71 38.57
C PHE A 15 22.34 -2.86 37.65
N PHE A 16 22.77 -1.66 37.27
CA PHE A 16 22.04 -0.82 36.33
C PHE A 16 21.88 -1.48 34.93
N ALA A 17 22.94 -2.14 34.43
CA ALA A 17 22.87 -2.86 33.17
C ALA A 17 21.86 -4.02 33.23
N ILE A 18 21.86 -4.80 34.31
CA ILE A 18 20.91 -5.90 34.55
C ILE A 18 19.47 -5.34 34.66
N LEU A 19 19.28 -4.24 35.39
CA LEU A 19 17.98 -3.59 35.53
C LEU A 19 17.45 -3.10 34.19
N MET A 20 18.28 -2.47 33.37
CA MET A 20 17.91 -2.03 32.02
C MET A 20 17.53 -3.22 31.12
N ILE A 21 18.30 -4.29 31.12
CA ILE A 21 17.97 -5.52 30.38
C ILE A 21 16.64 -6.11 30.86
N ALA A 22 16.40 -6.14 32.17
CA ALA A 22 15.13 -6.62 32.73
C ALA A 22 13.95 -5.75 32.33
N ILE A 23 14.10 -4.42 32.31
CA ILE A 23 13.06 -3.48 31.84
C ILE A 23 12.78 -3.70 30.34
N PHE A 24 13.83 -3.86 29.50
CA PHE A 24 13.67 -4.15 28.09
C PHE A 24 12.98 -5.50 27.86
N ALA A 25 13.38 -6.53 28.60
CA ALA A 25 12.74 -7.85 28.53
C ALA A 25 11.26 -7.77 28.96
N LEU A 26 10.98 -7.05 30.05
CA LEU A 26 9.61 -6.85 30.53
C LEU A 26 8.76 -6.08 29.52
N GLN A 27 9.28 -5.03 28.89
CA GLN A 27 8.61 -4.30 27.81
C GLN A 27 8.37 -5.19 26.59
N TYR A 28 9.35 -6.02 26.21
CA TYR A 28 9.20 -6.97 25.12
C TYR A 28 8.08 -7.99 25.38
N PHE A 29 7.99 -8.53 26.58
CA PHE A 29 6.99 -9.53 26.96
C PHE A 29 5.60 -8.95 27.26
N LEU A 30 5.52 -7.75 27.86
CA LEU A 30 4.24 -7.15 28.25
C LEU A 30 3.58 -6.33 27.12
N VAL A 31 4.36 -5.72 26.22
CA VAL A 31 3.85 -4.86 25.14
C VAL A 31 3.85 -5.56 23.79
N GLY A 32 4.26 -6.85 23.77
CA GLY A 32 4.15 -7.74 22.62
C GLY A 32 5.15 -7.53 21.50
N SER A 33 5.72 -6.37 21.30
CA SER A 33 6.86 -6.15 20.39
C SER A 33 7.31 -4.68 20.43
N LEU A 34 8.60 -4.45 20.26
CA LEU A 34 9.17 -3.11 20.03
C LEU A 34 8.74 -2.50 18.68
N VAL A 35 7.94 -3.22 17.95
CA VAL A 35 7.46 -2.88 16.62
C VAL A 35 5.96 -2.98 16.59
N SER A 36 5.27 -1.88 16.35
CA SER A 36 3.83 -1.88 16.14
C SER A 36 3.49 -2.02 14.65
N LEU A 37 2.42 -2.74 14.37
CA LEU A 37 1.84 -2.79 13.03
C LEU A 37 0.86 -1.63 12.88
N GLN A 38 1.15 -0.70 11.98
CA GLN A 38 0.27 0.39 11.63
C GLN A 38 -0.53 0.02 10.38
N GLN A 39 -1.84 0.23 10.42
CA GLN A 39 -2.71 0.15 9.24
C GLN A 39 -3.07 1.55 8.78
N VAL A 40 -2.95 1.79 7.50
CA VAL A 40 -3.26 3.08 6.88
C VAL A 40 -4.12 2.84 5.65
N THR A 41 -5.16 3.65 5.50
CA THR A 41 -5.93 3.74 4.26
C THR A 41 -5.74 5.13 3.69
N THR A 42 -5.29 5.22 2.45
CA THR A 42 -5.20 6.50 1.74
C THR A 42 -6.59 6.87 1.23
N GLU A 43 -6.92 8.14 1.28
CA GLU A 43 -8.17 8.61 0.67
C GLU A 43 -8.05 8.64 -0.86
N ALA A 44 -9.12 8.22 -1.53
CA ALA A 44 -9.26 8.43 -2.96
C ALA A 44 -9.45 9.92 -3.25
N GLY A 45 -8.91 10.41 -4.35
CA GLY A 45 -9.05 11.81 -4.73
C GLY A 45 -10.51 12.20 -4.97
N ASN A 46 -10.95 13.31 -4.38
CA ASN A 46 -12.35 13.76 -4.39
C ASN A 46 -12.85 14.38 -5.71
N SER A 47 -12.02 14.48 -6.74
CA SER A 47 -12.41 15.13 -7.99
C SER A 47 -12.53 14.15 -9.15
N ASN A 48 -13.74 13.86 -9.55
CA ASN A 48 -14.02 13.11 -10.77
C ASN A 48 -13.79 14.03 -11.99
N SER A 49 -12.57 14.12 -12.46
CA SER A 49 -12.21 15.07 -13.52
C SER A 49 -12.32 14.50 -14.94
N ALA A 50 -12.35 13.20 -15.10
CA ALA A 50 -12.61 12.52 -16.38
C ALA A 50 -12.84 11.02 -16.15
N VAL A 51 -13.53 10.40 -17.10
CA VAL A 51 -13.84 8.98 -17.13
C VAL A 51 -13.07 8.37 -18.31
N ILE A 52 -12.33 7.29 -18.06
CA ILE A 52 -11.58 6.57 -19.09
C ILE A 52 -12.12 5.16 -19.20
N GLY A 53 -12.52 4.75 -20.41
CA GLY A 53 -13.03 3.41 -20.71
C GLY A 53 -11.89 2.40 -20.92
N ILE A 54 -12.09 1.20 -20.41
CA ILE A 54 -11.22 0.05 -20.67
C ILE A 54 -11.81 -0.72 -21.85
N LEU A 55 -11.28 -0.47 -23.04
CA LEU A 55 -11.75 -1.14 -24.26
C LEU A 55 -11.28 -2.60 -24.25
N PRO A 56 -12.20 -3.57 -24.50
CA PRO A 56 -11.84 -4.98 -24.55
C PRO A 56 -10.74 -5.25 -25.57
N ASP A 57 -9.83 -6.12 -25.20
CA ASP A 57 -8.73 -6.68 -26.01
C ASP A 57 -7.78 -5.66 -26.67
N THR A 58 -8.05 -4.36 -26.52
CA THR A 58 -7.29 -3.30 -27.21
C THR A 58 -6.71 -2.25 -26.31
N GLU A 59 -7.15 -2.13 -25.06
CA GLU A 59 -6.67 -1.09 -24.17
C GLU A 59 -6.19 -1.65 -22.83
N VAL A 60 -5.07 -1.12 -22.36
CA VAL A 60 -4.49 -1.45 -21.07
C VAL A 60 -4.39 -0.16 -20.26
N ILE A 61 -5.05 -0.12 -19.13
CA ILE A 61 -4.85 0.96 -18.16
C ILE A 61 -3.81 0.52 -17.13
N ARG A 62 -2.86 1.40 -16.83
CA ARG A 62 -1.82 1.19 -15.83
C ARG A 62 -1.82 2.36 -14.87
N GLN A 63 -1.88 2.06 -13.58
CA GLN A 63 -1.67 3.02 -12.49
C GLN A 63 -0.37 2.70 -11.80
N LYS A 64 0.63 3.57 -11.94
CA LYS A 64 1.89 3.46 -11.21
C LYS A 64 1.74 4.11 -9.84
N PHE A 65 2.36 3.49 -8.83
CA PHE A 65 2.37 3.98 -7.45
C PHE A 65 3.66 3.55 -6.74
N CYS A 66 4.01 4.28 -5.68
CA CYS A 66 5.21 4.05 -4.89
C CYS A 66 4.94 4.48 -3.45
N PHE A 67 5.55 3.80 -2.48
CA PHE A 67 5.46 4.18 -1.07
C PHE A 67 6.81 4.68 -0.55
N ASP A 68 6.77 5.65 0.39
CA ASP A 68 7.94 6.22 1.07
C ASP A 68 8.59 5.27 2.08
N ARG A 69 7.97 4.12 2.32
CA ARG A 69 8.41 3.05 3.25
C ARG A 69 8.05 1.68 2.71
N ARG A 70 8.65 0.63 3.31
CA ARG A 70 8.25 -0.74 3.05
C ARG A 70 6.88 -1.00 3.65
N VAL A 71 5.94 -1.48 2.83
CA VAL A 71 4.56 -1.76 3.23
C VAL A 71 4.15 -3.18 2.83
N VAL A 72 3.09 -3.66 3.45
CA VAL A 72 2.31 -4.81 2.98
C VAL A 72 0.98 -4.27 2.48
N LEU A 73 0.73 -4.39 1.19
CA LEU A 73 -0.55 -4.00 0.59
C LEU A 73 -1.60 -5.04 0.97
N ASN A 74 -2.69 -4.59 1.60
CA ASN A 74 -3.78 -5.45 2.06
C ASN A 74 -4.94 -5.44 1.05
N SER A 75 -5.28 -4.26 0.55
CA SER A 75 -6.33 -4.07 -0.45
C SER A 75 -6.15 -2.72 -1.14
N PHE A 76 -6.86 -2.52 -2.23
CA PHE A 76 -7.07 -1.21 -2.81
C PHE A 76 -8.51 -1.10 -3.31
N SER A 77 -9.05 0.10 -3.38
CA SER A 77 -10.35 0.35 -4.00
C SER A 77 -10.21 1.22 -5.23
N ILE A 78 -11.02 0.93 -6.24
CA ILE A 78 -11.08 1.65 -7.51
C ILE A 78 -12.46 2.25 -7.64
N SER A 79 -12.55 3.55 -7.93
CA SER A 79 -13.82 4.18 -8.27
C SER A 79 -14.13 4.00 -9.75
N PHE A 80 -15.12 3.19 -10.05
CA PHE A 80 -15.63 3.04 -11.41
C PHE A 80 -16.67 4.11 -11.73
N GLY A 81 -16.65 4.60 -12.96
CA GLY A 81 -17.64 5.56 -13.44
C GLY A 81 -18.96 4.91 -13.84
N SER A 82 -19.90 5.71 -14.35
CA SER A 82 -21.15 5.20 -14.89
C SER A 82 -20.91 4.54 -16.25
N PHE A 83 -21.38 3.32 -16.41
CA PHE A 83 -21.39 2.60 -17.68
C PHE A 83 -22.75 1.92 -17.87
N LYS A 84 -23.11 1.63 -19.12
CA LYS A 84 -24.38 0.96 -19.40
C LYS A 84 -24.37 -0.46 -18.84
N LYS A 85 -25.54 -0.96 -18.39
CA LYS A 85 -25.69 -2.30 -17.82
C LYS A 85 -24.96 -3.36 -18.66
N ASN A 86 -24.19 -4.15 -17.97
CA ASN A 86 -23.28 -5.16 -18.49
C ASN A 86 -24.05 -6.29 -19.20
N LYS A 87 -23.45 -6.78 -20.25
CA LYS A 87 -23.81 -8.09 -20.80
C LYS A 87 -23.03 -9.18 -20.09
N VAL A 88 -23.60 -10.35 -19.99
CA VAL A 88 -22.94 -11.54 -19.45
C VAL A 88 -21.73 -11.89 -20.32
N GLY A 89 -20.58 -12.13 -19.69
CA GLY A 89 -19.37 -12.60 -20.37
C GLY A 89 -18.20 -11.61 -20.45
N ASP A 90 -18.39 -10.36 -19.96
CA ASP A 90 -17.29 -9.40 -19.91
C ASP A 90 -16.48 -9.60 -18.62
N THR A 91 -15.18 -9.77 -18.74
CA THR A 91 -14.27 -9.97 -17.61
C THR A 91 -13.24 -8.84 -17.53
N LEU A 92 -13.13 -8.23 -16.36
CA LEU A 92 -12.08 -7.28 -16.02
C LEU A 92 -10.94 -8.03 -15.33
N HIS A 93 -9.76 -8.01 -15.94
CA HIS A 93 -8.53 -8.56 -15.37
C HIS A 93 -7.77 -7.47 -14.62
N ILE A 94 -7.57 -7.64 -13.32
CA ILE A 94 -6.86 -6.71 -12.45
C ILE A 94 -5.59 -7.39 -11.99
N GLN A 95 -4.44 -6.76 -12.22
CA GLN A 95 -3.14 -7.29 -11.86
C GLN A 95 -2.34 -6.24 -11.09
N VAL A 96 -1.63 -6.68 -10.04
CA VAL A 96 -0.58 -5.90 -9.38
C VAL A 96 0.76 -6.42 -9.85
N MET A 97 1.58 -5.53 -10.37
CA MET A 97 2.94 -5.82 -10.86
C MET A 97 3.96 -5.14 -9.96
N ASP A 98 5.03 -5.84 -9.65
CA ASP A 98 6.15 -5.32 -8.87
C ASP A 98 7.08 -4.39 -9.69
N GLY A 99 8.19 -3.96 -9.09
CA GLY A 99 9.17 -3.10 -9.76
C GLY A 99 9.90 -3.75 -10.93
N ASN A 100 9.88 -5.07 -11.06
CA ASN A 100 10.45 -5.83 -12.17
C ASN A 100 9.44 -6.09 -13.29
N ASN A 101 8.19 -5.67 -13.12
CA ASN A 101 7.01 -5.97 -13.92
C ASN A 101 6.55 -7.45 -13.81
N ASP A 102 6.92 -8.15 -12.75
CA ASP A 102 6.37 -9.46 -12.44
C ASP A 102 4.99 -9.32 -11.80
N VAL A 103 4.04 -10.18 -12.22
CA VAL A 103 2.69 -10.19 -11.64
C VAL A 103 2.76 -10.83 -10.26
N VAL A 104 2.47 -10.04 -9.23
CA VAL A 104 2.47 -10.49 -7.82
C VAL A 104 1.07 -10.72 -7.27
N PHE A 105 0.05 -10.29 -7.98
CA PHE A 105 -1.36 -10.55 -7.69
C PHE A 105 -2.18 -10.44 -8.96
N SER A 106 -3.22 -11.27 -9.11
CA SER A 106 -4.15 -11.22 -10.24
C SER A 106 -5.54 -11.64 -9.80
N GLU A 107 -6.55 -10.88 -10.21
CA GLU A 107 -7.96 -11.17 -9.97
C GLU A 107 -8.77 -10.91 -11.24
N ASP A 108 -9.67 -11.83 -11.54
CA ASP A 108 -10.62 -11.73 -12.63
C ASP A 108 -12.01 -11.44 -12.08
N VAL A 109 -12.60 -10.35 -12.53
CA VAL A 109 -13.87 -9.83 -12.04
C VAL A 109 -14.86 -9.81 -13.18
N ASP A 110 -16.04 -10.41 -12.98
CA ASP A 110 -17.16 -10.23 -13.93
C ASP A 110 -17.63 -8.77 -13.86
N VAL A 111 -17.61 -8.09 -15.00
CA VAL A 111 -17.97 -6.65 -15.05
C VAL A 111 -19.37 -6.37 -14.53
N LYS A 112 -20.27 -7.37 -14.57
CA LYS A 112 -21.63 -7.25 -13.99
C LYS A 112 -21.64 -7.05 -12.47
N ASP A 113 -20.58 -7.52 -11.76
CA ASP A 113 -20.48 -7.43 -10.32
C ASP A 113 -19.95 -6.05 -9.86
N ILE A 114 -19.47 -5.25 -10.81
CA ILE A 114 -19.01 -3.89 -10.54
C ILE A 114 -20.21 -2.94 -10.50
N THR A 115 -20.40 -2.27 -9.37
CA THR A 115 -21.44 -1.26 -9.22
C THR A 115 -20.95 0.09 -9.78
N PRO A 116 -21.64 0.69 -10.76
CA PRO A 116 -21.27 2.00 -11.30
C PRO A 116 -21.34 3.10 -10.22
N ASN A 117 -20.40 4.03 -10.25
CA ASN A 117 -20.26 5.15 -9.32
C ASN A 117 -20.08 4.74 -7.85
N ALA A 118 -19.62 3.52 -7.63
CA ALA A 118 -19.23 3.01 -6.32
C ALA A 118 -17.76 2.64 -6.30
N GLU A 119 -17.20 2.51 -5.11
CA GLU A 119 -15.87 1.93 -4.91
C GLU A 119 -15.94 0.40 -5.02
N PHE A 120 -15.08 -0.15 -5.82
CA PHE A 120 -14.86 -1.59 -5.93
C PHE A 120 -13.58 -1.94 -5.18
N VAL A 121 -13.70 -2.79 -4.16
CA VAL A 121 -12.56 -3.17 -3.30
C VAL A 121 -11.97 -4.49 -3.79
N VAL A 122 -10.66 -4.45 -4.07
CA VAL A 122 -9.85 -5.61 -4.41
C VAL A 122 -9.04 -5.99 -3.17
N ASN A 123 -9.28 -7.18 -2.63
CA ASN A 123 -8.57 -7.68 -1.45
C ASN A 123 -7.44 -8.61 -1.87
N MET A 124 -6.25 -8.41 -1.28
CA MET A 124 -5.13 -9.33 -1.51
C MET A 124 -5.42 -10.66 -0.80
N ASP A 125 -5.33 -11.76 -1.53
CA ASP A 125 -5.46 -13.13 -1.01
C ASP A 125 -4.18 -13.57 -0.25
N HIS A 126 -3.08 -12.88 -0.49
CA HIS A 126 -1.80 -13.09 0.18
C HIS A 126 -1.06 -11.77 0.43
N ALA A 127 -0.01 -11.82 1.24
CA ALA A 127 0.77 -10.63 1.59
C ALA A 127 1.61 -10.13 0.40
N VAL A 128 1.20 -9.02 -0.21
CA VAL A 128 1.95 -8.34 -1.27
C VAL A 128 2.89 -7.31 -0.64
N VAL A 129 4.18 -7.64 -0.57
CA VAL A 129 5.20 -6.78 0.04
C VAL A 129 5.76 -5.82 -1.00
N ILE A 130 5.63 -4.51 -0.72
CA ILE A 130 6.17 -3.45 -1.58
C ILE A 130 7.35 -2.80 -0.87
N PRO A 131 8.57 -2.89 -1.43
CA PRO A 131 9.75 -2.25 -0.86
C PRO A 131 9.65 -0.72 -0.94
N LYS A 132 10.38 -0.03 -0.04
CA LYS A 132 10.48 1.43 -0.05
C LYS A 132 11.03 1.95 -1.38
N GLY A 133 10.38 2.94 -1.98
CA GLY A 133 10.85 3.63 -3.17
C GLY A 133 10.74 2.83 -4.47
N VAL A 134 10.20 1.61 -4.42
CA VAL A 134 9.96 0.79 -5.61
C VAL A 134 8.64 1.19 -6.25
N THR A 135 8.69 1.47 -7.55
CA THR A 135 7.48 1.77 -8.33
C THR A 135 6.81 0.48 -8.75
N CYS A 136 5.60 0.26 -8.27
CA CYS A 136 4.71 -0.83 -8.65
C CYS A 136 3.62 -0.33 -9.59
N CYS A 137 2.85 -1.25 -10.17
CA CYS A 137 1.83 -0.93 -11.14
C CYS A 137 0.57 -1.76 -10.93
N ILE A 138 -0.60 -1.13 -10.88
CA ILE A 138 -1.88 -1.80 -11.10
C ILE A 138 -2.17 -1.74 -12.59
N ARG A 139 -2.34 -2.90 -13.21
CA ARG A 139 -2.69 -3.07 -14.61
C ARG A 139 -4.11 -3.59 -14.72
N MET A 140 -4.90 -2.98 -15.58
CA MET A 140 -6.25 -3.43 -15.89
C MET A 140 -6.42 -3.63 -17.38
N THR A 141 -7.02 -4.77 -17.73
CA THR A 141 -7.44 -5.11 -19.10
C THR A 141 -8.85 -5.68 -19.03
N CYS A 142 -9.60 -5.58 -20.11
CA CYS A 142 -10.92 -6.17 -20.22
C CYS A 142 -10.93 -7.14 -21.39
N SER A 143 -11.55 -8.30 -21.23
CA SER A 143 -11.89 -9.24 -22.30
C SER A 143 -13.39 -9.35 -22.46
N SER A 144 -13.85 -9.56 -23.68
CA SER A 144 -15.28 -9.73 -23.97
C SER A 144 -15.51 -10.79 -25.02
N GLU A 145 -16.46 -11.67 -24.76
CA GLU A 145 -16.90 -12.66 -25.75
C GLU A 145 -17.82 -12.03 -26.82
N ASN A 146 -18.30 -10.81 -26.62
CA ASN A 146 -19.33 -10.16 -27.43
C ASN A 146 -18.87 -8.84 -28.05
N THR A 147 -17.70 -8.79 -28.66
CA THR A 147 -17.29 -7.64 -29.49
C THR A 147 -18.23 -7.55 -30.73
N PRO A 148 -18.78 -6.39 -31.10
CA PRO A 148 -18.49 -5.00 -30.70
C PRO A 148 -19.38 -4.41 -29.62
N TYR A 149 -20.18 -5.20 -28.94
CA TYR A 149 -21.19 -4.72 -27.96
C TYR A 149 -20.72 -4.79 -26.51
N ALA A 150 -19.41 -5.01 -26.32
CA ALA A 150 -18.81 -5.08 -25.00
C ALA A 150 -19.06 -3.78 -24.21
N LEU A 151 -19.47 -3.94 -22.98
CA LEU A 151 -19.57 -2.83 -22.06
C LEU A 151 -18.19 -2.48 -21.54
N ILE A 152 -17.85 -1.23 -21.68
CA ILE A 152 -16.56 -0.69 -21.35
C ILE A 152 -16.61 -0.21 -19.90
N PRO A 153 -16.01 -0.93 -18.92
CA PRO A 153 -15.87 -0.38 -17.60
C PRO A 153 -15.05 0.91 -17.67
N THR A 154 -15.49 1.93 -16.96
CA THR A 154 -14.85 3.23 -16.97
C THR A 154 -14.31 3.53 -15.58
N VAL A 155 -13.08 3.98 -15.48
CA VAL A 155 -12.47 4.41 -14.23
C VAL A 155 -12.55 5.92 -14.09
N ASN A 156 -12.90 6.38 -12.89
CA ASN A 156 -12.83 7.78 -12.54
C ASN A 156 -11.36 8.19 -12.36
N THR A 157 -11.03 9.40 -12.78
CA THR A 157 -9.68 9.94 -12.64
C THR A 157 -9.67 11.21 -11.81
N THR A 158 -8.58 11.45 -11.12
CA THR A 158 -8.31 12.65 -10.35
C THR A 158 -7.05 13.34 -10.86
N ASN A 159 -6.85 14.60 -10.48
CA ASN A 159 -5.60 15.28 -10.75
C ASN A 159 -4.48 14.64 -9.93
N ARG A 160 -3.32 14.49 -10.56
CA ARG A 160 -2.15 13.92 -9.92
C ARG A 160 -1.63 14.86 -8.82
N THR A 161 -1.51 14.33 -7.61
CA THR A 161 -0.93 15.03 -6.45
C THR A 161 0.50 14.59 -6.15
N ASP A 162 0.86 13.36 -6.51
CA ASP A 162 2.19 12.77 -6.29
C ASP A 162 2.91 12.56 -7.64
N PRO A 163 4.15 13.06 -7.80
CA PRO A 163 4.96 12.84 -9.00
C PRO A 163 5.26 11.37 -9.31
N ASN A 164 5.25 10.49 -8.33
CA ASN A 164 5.53 9.05 -8.50
C ASN A 164 4.28 8.22 -8.79
N THR A 165 3.10 8.84 -8.74
CA THR A 165 1.81 8.18 -8.99
C THR A 165 1.20 8.73 -10.25
N TYR A 166 1.08 7.93 -11.30
CA TYR A 166 0.50 8.36 -12.56
C TYR A 166 -0.17 7.21 -13.32
N MET A 167 -1.17 7.58 -14.10
CA MET A 167 -1.89 6.67 -14.98
C MET A 167 -1.33 6.74 -16.40
N SER A 168 -1.28 5.61 -17.08
CA SER A 168 -0.99 5.52 -18.51
C SER A 168 -1.95 4.55 -19.19
N THR A 169 -2.26 4.85 -20.45
CA THR A 169 -3.00 3.96 -21.35
C THR A 169 -2.13 3.61 -22.54
N LEU A 170 -2.51 2.61 -23.35
CA LEU A 170 -1.75 2.28 -24.57
C LEU A 170 -1.69 3.45 -25.56
N LYS A 171 -2.75 4.28 -25.62
CA LYS A 171 -2.88 5.37 -26.57
C LYS A 171 -2.48 6.73 -26.04
N MET A 172 -2.52 6.91 -24.70
CA MET A 172 -2.23 8.19 -24.06
C MET A 172 -1.41 7.99 -22.80
N GLN A 173 -0.17 8.45 -22.80
CA GLN A 173 0.59 8.66 -21.58
C GLN A 173 0.08 9.95 -20.92
N THR A 174 -0.89 9.84 -20.02
CA THR A 174 -1.40 11.00 -19.30
C THR A 174 -0.68 11.14 -17.97
N HIS A 175 0.49 11.76 -17.97
CA HIS A 175 1.25 12.05 -16.75
C HIS A 175 0.54 13.03 -15.79
N ALA A 176 -0.51 13.71 -16.23
CA ALA A 176 -1.23 14.70 -15.44
C ALA A 176 -2.39 14.13 -14.60
N LYS A 177 -2.74 12.86 -14.78
CA LYS A 177 -3.89 12.23 -14.13
C LYS A 177 -3.51 10.94 -13.43
N SER A 178 -4.28 10.61 -12.41
CA SER A 178 -4.25 9.36 -11.66
C SER A 178 -5.63 8.73 -11.67
N MET A 179 -5.74 7.41 -11.55
CA MET A 179 -7.02 6.80 -11.23
C MET A 179 -7.47 7.27 -9.85
N ASN A 180 -8.79 7.35 -9.66
CA ASN A 180 -9.36 7.56 -8.35
C ASN A 180 -9.32 6.21 -7.60
N ILE A 181 -8.25 6.04 -6.83
CA ILE A 181 -7.92 4.80 -6.14
C ILE A 181 -7.46 5.11 -4.71
N SER A 182 -7.88 4.27 -3.77
CA SER A 182 -7.36 4.27 -2.42
C SER A 182 -6.60 2.98 -2.14
N TYR A 183 -5.59 3.04 -1.28
CA TYR A 183 -4.77 1.90 -0.88
C TYR A 183 -4.92 1.65 0.62
N SER A 184 -5.16 0.42 1.00
CA SER A 184 -5.10 -0.04 2.38
C SER A 184 -3.85 -0.89 2.54
N TYR A 185 -2.94 -0.47 3.41
CA TYR A 185 -1.67 -1.14 3.64
C TYR A 185 -1.28 -1.10 5.11
N SER A 186 -0.39 -1.99 5.47
CA SER A 186 0.21 -2.03 6.79
C SER A 186 1.73 -1.91 6.71
N TYR A 187 2.33 -1.34 7.74
CA TYR A 187 3.78 -1.26 7.88
C TYR A 187 4.20 -1.40 9.34
N ARG A 188 5.44 -1.80 9.54
CA ARG A 188 6.04 -1.90 10.87
C ARG A 188 6.69 -0.58 11.26
N GLN A 189 6.34 -0.08 12.43
CA GLN A 189 6.93 1.11 13.02
C GLN A 189 7.55 0.76 14.37
N LEU A 190 8.76 1.27 14.65
CA LEU A 190 9.35 1.17 15.98
C LEU A 190 8.48 1.90 16.99
N PHE A 191 8.30 1.29 18.12
CA PHE A 191 7.49 1.89 19.19
C PHE A 191 8.13 3.20 19.64
N PRO A 192 7.38 4.33 19.68
CA PRO A 192 7.94 5.65 20.00
C PRO A 192 8.68 5.70 21.33
N MET A 193 8.30 4.86 22.30
CA MET A 193 8.94 4.77 23.61
C MET A 193 10.39 4.27 23.55
N VAL A 194 10.74 3.44 22.53
CA VAL A 194 12.13 2.98 22.35
C VAL A 194 13.03 4.12 21.89
N VAL A 195 12.50 4.96 20.99
CA VAL A 195 13.21 6.17 20.54
C VAL A 195 13.45 7.11 21.71
N PHE A 196 12.43 7.34 22.54
CA PHE A 196 12.52 8.21 23.73
C PHE A 196 13.54 7.69 24.75
N VAL A 197 13.60 6.39 25.02
CA VAL A 197 14.58 5.80 25.94
C VAL A 197 16.01 5.89 25.37
N LEU A 198 16.19 5.70 24.05
CA LEU A 198 17.48 5.86 23.39
C LEU A 198 17.95 7.33 23.42
N GLU A 199 17.04 8.29 23.20
CA GLU A 199 17.35 9.71 23.31
C GLU A 199 17.75 10.09 24.73
N LEU A 200 17.02 9.64 25.75
CA LEU A 200 17.36 9.88 27.16
C LEU A 200 18.70 9.25 27.55
N SER A 201 19.04 8.07 27.00
CA SER A 201 20.34 7.44 27.28
C SER A 201 21.52 8.17 26.65
N LEU A 202 21.30 8.84 25.50
CA LEU A 202 22.32 9.65 24.82
C LEU A 202 22.57 11.01 25.49
N ILE A 203 21.61 11.55 26.24
CA ILE A 203 21.75 12.83 26.97
C ILE A 203 22.54 12.65 28.28
N HIS A 204 22.66 11.43 28.78
CA HIS A 204 23.35 11.13 30.06
C HIS A 204 24.74 10.48 29.89
N ILE A 205 25.29 10.43 28.68
CA ILE A 205 26.70 10.08 28.42
C ILE A 205 27.51 11.36 28.23
#